data_874ee2fa7ee56e7530574c3bd8f09034
#
_entry.id   874ee2fa7ee56e7530574c3bd8f09034
#
_cell.length_a   1.000
_cell.length_b   1.000
_cell.length_c   1.000
_cell.angle_alpha   90.00
_cell.angle_beta   90.00
_cell.angle_gamma   90.00
#
_symmetry.space_group_name_H-M   'P 1'
#
loop_
_entity.id
_entity.type
_entity.pdbx_description
1 polymer ?
#
loop_
_entity_poly.entity_id
_entity_poly.type
_entity_poly.pdbx_seq_one_letter_code
_entity_poly.pdbx_strand_id
1 'polypeptide(L)'
;MFLIAAPDTKDNVHLDVLSKLSVLLMDEEFTASLRGAESVEEFIKLVDKADEEKNGIDERLTEGNTLNAASDVRIPKILAVTSCPTGIAHTYMAAEGLEKAAKAKGCAIKIETRGSGGAKNVLTEQEINDADCIIVAADADVPMARFDGKKVIICQVSDGISKADELIERACAGDASVYCADTKDTMTAAGKSTKTGEKSGGVAHQIYTQLMNGVSHMLPFVVGGGILIAIAFLIDGMNVNIEALPADQRANFGTITAAAAFFKGIGGTAFGFMLPVLAGYIAMAIGDRPALAVGFVGGMMAANGKSGFLGALAAGFAAGYIILGLKKVCRKLPDAIEKITPVLIYPVAGILAIGILMTFVVEPVMGGINTGLNSALTSMGSSSRIILGFILAGMMAVDMGGPFNKAAYVFGTASIVAGNYDIMAAVMIGGMTPPCAIALATLLFKNKFTKQEREAGPTNFIMGLAFITEGAIPYAASDPLHVIPACVIGSGIAGAMSMAFGCTLMAPHGGIFVAPVMGHPVMYIIAIIAVSYTHLRAHETRGNLV
;
A
#
# COMPACT_ATOMS: atom_id res chain seq x y z
N MET A 1 -38.56 -5.84 2.15
CA MET A 1 -37.90 -5.96 0.84
C MET A 1 -38.18 -4.70 0.08
N PHE A 2 -37.16 -3.91 -0.25
CA PHE A 2 -37.30 -2.68 -1.04
C PHE A 2 -37.07 -3.01 -2.51
N LEU A 3 -37.91 -2.47 -3.40
CA LEU A 3 -37.74 -2.51 -4.83
C LEU A 3 -37.45 -1.10 -5.30
N ILE A 4 -36.26 -0.84 -5.84
CA ILE A 4 -35.85 0.45 -6.35
C ILE A 4 -35.98 0.44 -7.86
N ALA A 5 -36.88 1.27 -8.40
CA ALA A 5 -37.00 1.51 -9.84
C ALA A 5 -36.37 2.88 -10.14
N ALA A 6 -35.29 2.89 -10.88
CA ALA A 6 -34.63 4.12 -11.32
C ALA A 6 -34.71 4.25 -12.84
N PRO A 7 -34.86 5.46 -13.39
CA PRO A 7 -34.82 5.69 -14.84
C PRO A 7 -33.40 5.39 -15.36
N ASP A 8 -33.32 4.85 -16.57
CA ASP A 8 -32.06 4.60 -17.28
C ASP A 8 -31.49 5.91 -17.83
N THR A 9 -30.98 6.75 -16.90
CA THR A 9 -30.32 8.02 -17.21
C THR A 9 -28.82 7.90 -16.97
N LYS A 10 -28.03 8.74 -17.64
CA LYS A 10 -26.54 8.75 -17.47
C LYS A 10 -26.07 9.18 -16.07
N ASP A 11 -26.97 9.71 -15.25
CA ASP A 11 -26.69 10.11 -13.88
C ASP A 11 -26.96 8.90 -12.96
N ASN A 12 -26.02 8.60 -12.06
CA ASN A 12 -26.08 7.44 -11.14
C ASN A 12 -27.12 7.63 -10.01
N VAL A 13 -28.30 8.15 -10.31
CA VAL A 13 -29.38 8.44 -9.35
C VAL A 13 -29.74 7.21 -8.50
N HIS A 14 -29.69 6.01 -9.10
CA HIS A 14 -29.96 4.77 -8.38
C HIS A 14 -28.92 4.46 -7.29
N LEU A 15 -27.64 4.85 -7.46
CA LEU A 15 -26.59 4.66 -6.47
C LEU A 15 -26.74 5.65 -5.31
N ASP A 16 -27.15 6.88 -5.59
CA ASP A 16 -27.44 7.90 -4.58
C ASP A 16 -28.63 7.49 -3.71
N VAL A 17 -29.72 7.02 -4.31
CA VAL A 17 -30.89 6.51 -3.60
C VAL A 17 -30.53 5.28 -2.77
N LEU A 18 -29.73 4.37 -3.32
CA LEU A 18 -29.28 3.17 -2.59
C LEU A 18 -28.38 3.54 -1.40
N SER A 19 -27.50 4.50 -1.58
CA SER A 19 -26.62 5.01 -0.53
C SER A 19 -27.42 5.65 0.62
N LYS A 20 -28.33 6.56 0.29
CA LYS A 20 -29.21 7.22 1.26
C LYS A 20 -30.08 6.21 2.01
N LEU A 21 -30.70 5.28 1.29
CA LEU A 21 -31.53 4.24 1.90
C LEU A 21 -30.71 3.32 2.83
N SER A 22 -29.49 2.97 2.43
CA SER A 22 -28.60 2.14 3.25
C SER A 22 -28.25 2.82 4.58
N VAL A 23 -27.98 4.13 4.55
CA VAL A 23 -27.68 4.92 5.76
C VAL A 23 -28.89 5.04 6.67
N LEU A 24 -30.11 5.21 6.11
CA LEU A 24 -31.36 5.25 6.88
C LEU A 24 -31.68 3.89 7.52
N LEU A 25 -31.43 2.79 6.82
CA LEU A 25 -31.67 1.43 7.31
C LEU A 25 -30.66 0.96 8.38
N MET A 26 -29.55 1.67 8.58
CA MET A 26 -28.62 1.41 9.70
C MET A 26 -29.11 1.98 11.03
N ASP A 27 -30.14 2.84 11.01
CA ASP A 27 -30.77 3.39 12.20
C ASP A 27 -31.81 2.39 12.73
N GLU A 28 -31.57 1.86 13.95
CA GLU A 28 -32.46 0.86 14.57
C GLU A 28 -33.83 1.42 14.90
N GLU A 29 -33.94 2.69 15.32
CA GLU A 29 -35.19 3.35 15.68
C GLU A 29 -36.04 3.62 14.43
N PHE A 30 -35.39 4.04 13.34
CA PHE A 30 -36.05 4.23 12.05
C PHE A 30 -36.54 2.89 11.46
N THR A 31 -35.74 1.82 11.51
CA THR A 31 -36.16 0.51 11.01
C THR A 31 -37.26 -0.11 11.84
N ALA A 32 -37.31 0.13 13.16
CA ALA A 32 -38.39 -0.31 14.02
C ALA A 32 -39.70 0.43 13.68
N SER A 33 -39.63 1.73 13.47
CA SER A 33 -40.78 2.57 13.07
C SER A 33 -41.33 2.16 11.71
N LEU A 34 -40.46 1.86 10.71
CA LEU A 34 -40.89 1.37 9.41
C LEU A 34 -41.60 0.00 9.47
N ARG A 35 -41.18 -0.87 10.38
CA ARG A 35 -41.84 -2.18 10.58
C ARG A 35 -43.20 -2.06 11.28
N GLY A 36 -43.42 -0.99 12.03
CA GLY A 36 -44.65 -0.68 12.74
C GLY A 36 -45.70 0.08 11.93
N ALA A 37 -45.34 0.56 10.72
CA ALA A 37 -46.24 1.32 9.87
C ALA A 37 -47.40 0.45 9.37
N GLU A 38 -48.64 0.87 9.65
CA GLU A 38 -49.88 0.15 9.30
C GLU A 38 -50.47 0.59 7.94
N SER A 39 -49.98 1.72 7.37
CA SER A 39 -50.43 2.23 6.09
C SER A 39 -49.29 2.70 5.19
N VAL A 40 -49.52 2.72 3.87
CA VAL A 40 -48.54 3.24 2.87
C VAL A 40 -48.27 4.73 3.11
N GLU A 41 -49.27 5.50 3.53
CA GLU A 41 -49.12 6.94 3.77
C GLU A 41 -48.27 7.21 5.02
N GLU A 42 -48.37 6.39 6.01
CA GLU A 42 -47.54 6.44 7.22
C GLU A 42 -46.08 6.05 6.90
N PHE A 43 -45.89 5.00 6.12
CA PHE A 43 -44.58 4.57 5.66
C PHE A 43 -43.85 5.69 4.88
N ILE A 44 -44.54 6.33 3.92
CA ILE A 44 -43.99 7.45 3.14
C ILE A 44 -43.62 8.61 4.04
N LYS A 45 -44.51 9.02 5.00
CA LYS A 45 -44.23 10.09 5.95
C LYS A 45 -43.00 9.82 6.82
N LEU A 46 -42.78 8.56 7.24
CA LEU A 46 -41.58 8.19 7.99
C LEU A 46 -40.32 8.33 7.20
N VAL A 47 -40.36 7.95 5.91
CA VAL A 47 -39.21 8.10 4.98
C VAL A 47 -38.94 9.57 4.70
N ASP A 48 -39.96 10.35 4.36
CA ASP A 48 -39.84 11.79 4.09
C ASP A 48 -39.29 12.54 5.30
N LYS A 49 -39.82 12.26 6.49
CA LYS A 49 -39.33 12.87 7.74
C LYS A 49 -37.87 12.54 8.01
N ALA A 50 -37.44 11.30 7.80
CA ALA A 50 -36.05 10.89 7.99
C ALA A 50 -35.09 11.48 6.93
N ASP A 51 -35.57 11.68 5.71
CA ASP A 51 -34.82 12.37 4.64
C ASP A 51 -34.73 13.89 4.92
N GLU A 52 -35.82 14.51 5.38
CA GLU A 52 -35.83 15.93 5.80
C GLU A 52 -34.94 16.18 7.04
N GLU A 53 -34.95 15.31 8.04
CA GLU A 53 -34.10 15.45 9.22
C GLU A 53 -32.61 15.35 8.86
N LYS A 54 -32.23 14.48 7.92
CA LYS A 54 -30.83 14.36 7.46
C LYS A 54 -30.44 15.40 6.43
N ASN A 55 -31.28 15.74 5.47
CA ASN A 55 -31.04 16.82 4.50
C ASN A 55 -31.17 18.20 5.17
N GLY A 56 -32.04 18.36 6.17
CA GLY A 56 -32.16 19.60 6.95
C GLY A 56 -30.95 19.89 7.84
N ILE A 57 -30.08 18.92 8.09
CA ILE A 57 -28.75 19.14 8.72
C ILE A 57 -27.77 19.68 7.66
N ASP A 58 -27.82 19.18 6.43
CA ASP A 58 -26.98 19.69 5.32
C ASP A 58 -27.44 21.09 4.84
N GLU A 59 -28.75 21.36 4.77
CA GLU A 59 -29.27 22.69 4.42
C GLU A 59 -29.10 23.72 5.54
N ARG A 60 -29.20 23.33 6.83
CA ARG A 60 -28.87 24.24 7.94
C ARG A 60 -27.41 24.62 8.04
N LEU A 61 -26.51 23.84 7.43
CA LEU A 61 -25.11 24.20 7.25
C LEU A 61 -24.91 25.14 6.04
N THR A 62 -25.87 25.20 5.10
CA THR A 62 -25.83 26.09 3.94
C THR A 62 -26.70 27.36 4.09
N GLU A 63 -27.80 27.33 4.85
CA GLU A 63 -28.70 28.50 5.05
C GLU A 63 -28.41 29.34 6.31
N GLY A 64 -27.44 28.93 7.15
CA GLY A 64 -26.99 29.69 8.33
C GLY A 64 -26.21 30.96 8.02
N ASN A 65 -26.18 31.44 6.78
CA ASN A 65 -25.32 32.57 6.38
C ASN A 65 -26.07 33.80 5.84
N THR A 66 -27.30 34.03 6.25
CA THR A 66 -27.94 35.34 6.07
C THR A 66 -28.69 35.72 7.34
N LEU A 67 -28.06 36.44 8.23
CA LEU A 67 -28.50 37.42 9.23
C LEU A 67 -27.64 37.36 10.49
N ASN A 68 -26.46 37.98 10.46
CA ASN A 68 -26.01 38.93 11.48
C ASN A 68 -24.65 39.54 11.09
N ALA A 69 -24.71 40.77 10.69
CA ALA A 69 -23.55 41.65 10.56
C ALA A 69 -23.00 41.97 11.94
N ALA A 70 -21.93 41.23 12.33
CA ALA A 70 -20.90 41.70 13.27
C ALA A 70 -19.82 40.59 13.40
N SER A 71 -18.61 40.89 12.91
CA SER A 71 -17.40 40.07 12.85
C SER A 71 -17.36 39.02 11.72
N ASP A 72 -16.78 39.44 10.62
CA ASP A 72 -16.44 38.67 9.42
C ASP A 72 -15.30 37.68 9.74
N VAL A 73 -15.57 36.56 10.40
CA VAL A 73 -14.64 35.45 10.47
C VAL A 73 -15.09 34.43 9.42
N ARG A 74 -14.63 34.61 8.20
CA ARG A 74 -14.83 33.64 7.10
C ARG A 74 -14.18 32.31 7.49
N ILE A 75 -15.00 31.26 7.63
CA ILE A 75 -14.49 29.90 7.89
C ILE A 75 -13.73 29.43 6.63
N PRO A 76 -12.42 29.14 6.71
CA PRO A 76 -11.64 28.72 5.55
C PRO A 76 -12.13 27.38 5.01
N LYS A 77 -12.34 27.30 3.70
CA LYS A 77 -12.63 26.04 2.99
C LYS A 77 -11.32 25.38 2.59
N ILE A 78 -10.98 24.30 3.27
CA ILE A 78 -9.76 23.53 3.02
C ILE A 78 -10.11 22.26 2.25
N LEU A 79 -9.34 21.95 1.23
CA LEU A 79 -9.39 20.65 0.56
C LEU A 79 -8.10 19.88 0.86
N ALA A 80 -8.18 18.55 0.91
CA ALA A 80 -6.99 17.73 1.03
C ALA A 80 -7.01 16.53 0.08
N VAL A 81 -5.83 16.06 -0.31
CA VAL A 81 -5.64 14.81 -1.03
C VAL A 81 -4.61 13.99 -0.28
N THR A 82 -4.97 12.76 0.07
CA THR A 82 -4.05 11.83 0.71
C THR A 82 -3.78 10.63 -0.18
N SER A 83 -2.51 10.24 -0.32
CA SER A 83 -2.13 9.08 -1.12
C SER A 83 -0.83 8.49 -0.63
N CYS A 84 -0.75 7.16 -0.55
CA CYS A 84 0.50 6.47 -0.28
C CYS A 84 0.74 5.36 -1.31
N PRO A 85 1.98 4.91 -1.50
CA PRO A 85 2.30 3.90 -2.52
C PRO A 85 1.53 2.59 -2.38
N THR A 86 1.24 2.15 -1.18
CA THR A 86 0.42 0.94 -0.91
C THR A 86 -1.08 1.22 -0.96
N GLY A 87 -1.50 2.49 -0.78
CA GLY A 87 -2.90 2.90 -0.81
C GLY A 87 -3.76 2.32 0.31
N ILE A 88 -3.17 1.85 1.42
CA ILE A 88 -3.90 1.16 2.49
C ILE A 88 -3.92 2.04 3.76
N ALA A 89 -3.04 1.80 4.73
CA ALA A 89 -3.14 2.41 6.05
C ALA A 89 -2.82 3.91 6.06
N HIS A 90 -1.65 4.31 5.56
CA HIS A 90 -1.18 5.70 5.66
C HIS A 90 -2.10 6.71 4.97
N THR A 91 -2.73 6.33 3.84
CA THR A 91 -3.69 7.18 3.13
C THR A 91 -4.87 7.55 4.03
N TYR A 92 -5.45 6.56 4.71
CA TYR A 92 -6.64 6.77 5.55
C TYR A 92 -6.28 7.41 6.89
N MET A 93 -5.13 7.05 7.48
CA MET A 93 -4.65 7.68 8.73
C MET A 93 -4.35 9.18 8.56
N ALA A 94 -3.73 9.57 7.44
CA ALA A 94 -3.50 10.97 7.12
C ALA A 94 -4.82 11.73 6.91
N ALA A 95 -5.79 11.12 6.24
CA ALA A 95 -7.12 11.71 6.07
C ALA A 95 -7.82 11.91 7.43
N GLU A 96 -7.81 10.90 8.30
CA GLU A 96 -8.39 10.99 9.64
C GLU A 96 -7.68 12.03 10.52
N GLY A 97 -6.34 12.09 10.45
CA GLY A 97 -5.55 13.09 11.17
C GLY A 97 -5.90 14.51 10.76
N LEU A 98 -5.95 14.79 9.45
CA LEU A 98 -6.34 16.09 8.92
C LEU A 98 -7.79 16.46 9.25
N GLU A 99 -8.72 15.49 9.20
CA GLU A 99 -10.12 15.72 9.54
C GLU A 99 -10.30 16.07 11.03
N LYS A 100 -9.62 15.34 11.93
CA LYS A 100 -9.62 15.64 13.38
C LYS A 100 -9.04 17.01 13.67
N ALA A 101 -7.91 17.37 13.07
CA ALA A 101 -7.27 18.66 13.25
C ALA A 101 -8.15 19.82 12.73
N ALA A 102 -8.81 19.65 11.57
CA ALA A 102 -9.74 20.65 11.04
C ALA A 102 -10.97 20.84 11.94
N LYS A 103 -11.57 19.75 12.43
CA LYS A 103 -12.68 19.81 13.39
C LYS A 103 -12.29 20.52 14.68
N ALA A 104 -11.10 20.25 15.21
CA ALA A 104 -10.60 20.90 16.42
C ALA A 104 -10.44 22.41 16.26
N LYS A 105 -10.10 22.88 15.05
CA LYS A 105 -9.92 24.31 14.72
C LYS A 105 -11.17 24.96 14.12
N GLY A 106 -12.29 24.23 13.98
CA GLY A 106 -13.55 24.73 13.43
C GLY A 106 -13.47 25.05 11.92
N CYS A 107 -12.55 24.43 11.18
CA CYS A 107 -12.39 24.61 9.73
C CYS A 107 -13.17 23.54 8.96
N ALA A 108 -13.80 23.92 7.84
CA ALA A 108 -14.42 22.96 6.93
C ALA A 108 -13.37 22.30 6.05
N ILE A 109 -13.31 20.96 6.04
CA ILE A 109 -12.37 20.20 5.20
C ILE A 109 -13.10 19.11 4.42
N LYS A 110 -12.74 18.93 3.13
CA LYS A 110 -13.07 17.74 2.33
C LYS A 110 -11.80 17.05 1.89
N ILE A 111 -11.74 15.73 2.05
CA ILE A 111 -10.51 14.95 1.80
C ILE A 111 -10.78 13.89 0.74
N GLU A 112 -10.04 13.99 -0.37
CA GLU A 112 -9.94 12.94 -1.37
C GLU A 112 -8.89 11.92 -0.92
N THR A 113 -9.29 10.67 -0.79
CA THR A 113 -8.35 9.57 -0.48
C THR A 113 -8.08 8.75 -1.73
N ARG A 114 -6.80 8.57 -2.08
CA ARG A 114 -6.36 7.76 -3.22
C ARG A 114 -5.67 6.50 -2.71
N GLY A 115 -6.50 5.54 -2.34
CA GLY A 115 -6.06 4.27 -1.79
C GLY A 115 -6.02 3.14 -2.84
N SER A 116 -5.69 1.92 -2.40
CA SER A 116 -5.65 0.70 -3.23
C SER A 116 -7.02 0.36 -3.86
N GLY A 117 -8.12 0.78 -3.23
CA GLY A 117 -9.48 0.64 -3.74
C GLY A 117 -9.90 1.76 -4.72
N GLY A 118 -8.95 2.59 -5.19
CA GLY A 118 -9.22 3.74 -6.05
C GLY A 118 -9.43 5.06 -5.29
N ALA A 119 -9.73 6.11 -6.05
CA ALA A 119 -10.00 7.42 -5.47
C ALA A 119 -11.43 7.48 -4.90
N LYS A 120 -11.56 7.95 -3.64
CA LYS A 120 -12.83 8.21 -2.98
C LYS A 120 -12.94 9.68 -2.65
N ASN A 121 -14.17 10.20 -2.57
CA ASN A 121 -14.47 11.61 -2.29
C ASN A 121 -13.74 12.57 -3.25
N VAL A 122 -13.72 12.23 -4.53
CA VAL A 122 -12.99 12.99 -5.57
C VAL A 122 -13.41 14.46 -5.53
N LEU A 123 -12.41 15.34 -5.53
CA LEU A 123 -12.63 16.79 -5.54
C LEU A 123 -13.11 17.23 -6.92
N THR A 124 -14.22 17.95 -6.97
CA THR A 124 -14.77 18.53 -8.20
C THR A 124 -14.04 19.82 -8.56
N GLU A 125 -14.10 20.22 -9.83
CA GLU A 125 -13.52 21.51 -10.29
C GLU A 125 -14.11 22.71 -9.56
N GLN A 126 -15.40 22.64 -9.22
CA GLN A 126 -16.09 23.70 -8.50
C GLN A 126 -15.56 23.84 -7.07
N GLU A 127 -15.40 22.71 -6.35
CA GLU A 127 -14.81 22.70 -5.00
C GLU A 127 -13.36 23.21 -5.00
N ILE A 128 -12.57 22.79 -6.01
CA ILE A 128 -11.19 23.25 -6.18
C ILE A 128 -11.15 24.76 -6.42
N ASN A 129 -12.12 25.29 -7.18
CA ASN A 129 -12.20 26.72 -7.44
C ASN A 129 -12.59 27.54 -6.21
N ASP A 130 -13.45 27.00 -5.36
CA ASP A 130 -13.95 27.65 -4.14
C ASP A 130 -13.03 27.50 -2.93
N ALA A 131 -11.99 26.65 -3.02
CA ALA A 131 -11.07 26.37 -1.93
C ALA A 131 -10.12 27.53 -1.65
N ASP A 132 -9.92 27.82 -0.36
CA ASP A 132 -8.94 28.80 0.11
C ASP A 132 -7.52 28.22 0.13
N CYS A 133 -7.38 26.91 0.44
CA CYS A 133 -6.11 26.19 0.44
C CYS A 133 -6.33 24.69 0.17
N ILE A 134 -5.33 24.05 -0.46
CA ILE A 134 -5.34 22.62 -0.77
C ILE A 134 -4.10 21.98 -0.11
N ILE A 135 -4.30 20.91 0.66
CA ILE A 135 -3.22 20.11 1.25
C ILE A 135 -3.06 18.83 0.44
N VAL A 136 -1.87 18.59 -0.11
CA VAL A 136 -1.53 17.34 -0.80
C VAL A 136 -0.52 16.59 0.07
N ALA A 137 -1.02 15.67 0.89
CA ALA A 137 -0.23 14.79 1.74
C ALA A 137 -0.05 13.44 1.02
N ALA A 138 0.96 13.33 0.16
CA ALA A 138 1.07 12.20 -0.74
C ALA A 138 2.52 11.79 -1.02
N ASP A 139 2.77 10.46 -0.98
CA ASP A 139 4.01 9.83 -1.43
C ASP A 139 3.80 9.05 -2.75
N ALA A 140 2.58 9.04 -3.30
CA ALA A 140 2.22 8.50 -4.61
C ALA A 140 1.68 9.60 -5.53
N ASP A 141 1.64 9.33 -6.84
CA ASP A 141 1.23 10.30 -7.84
C ASP A 141 -0.20 10.80 -7.64
N VAL A 142 -0.33 12.13 -7.60
CA VAL A 142 -1.60 12.85 -7.57
C VAL A 142 -1.71 13.70 -8.83
N PRO A 143 -2.88 13.77 -9.50
CA PRO A 143 -3.08 14.64 -10.67
C PRO A 143 -3.03 16.12 -10.28
N MET A 144 -1.83 16.68 -10.25
CA MET A 144 -1.57 18.06 -9.76
C MET A 144 -2.04 19.15 -10.71
N ALA A 145 -2.16 18.86 -12.02
CA ALA A 145 -2.55 19.85 -13.03
C ALA A 145 -3.91 20.53 -12.73
N ARG A 146 -4.82 19.83 -12.03
CA ARG A 146 -6.13 20.35 -11.61
C ARG A 146 -6.05 21.46 -10.54
N PHE A 147 -4.89 21.61 -9.90
CA PHE A 147 -4.66 22.61 -8.84
C PHE A 147 -3.88 23.84 -9.34
N ASP A 148 -3.77 24.01 -10.65
CA ASP A 148 -3.07 25.15 -11.24
C ASP A 148 -3.66 26.49 -10.78
N GLY A 149 -2.80 27.42 -10.39
CA GLY A 149 -3.19 28.72 -9.85
C GLY A 149 -3.76 28.72 -8.42
N LYS A 150 -3.81 27.57 -7.73
CA LYS A 150 -4.33 27.45 -6.37
C LYS A 150 -3.22 27.46 -5.32
N LYS A 151 -3.55 27.87 -4.09
CA LYS A 151 -2.66 27.76 -2.94
C LYS A 151 -2.58 26.31 -2.50
N VAL A 152 -1.39 25.70 -2.59
CA VAL A 152 -1.18 24.27 -2.31
C VAL A 152 -0.04 24.08 -1.31
N ILE A 153 -0.29 23.29 -0.27
CA ILE A 153 0.73 22.76 0.66
C ILE A 153 1.01 21.32 0.22
N ILE A 154 2.23 21.04 -0.23
CA ILE A 154 2.66 19.70 -0.62
C ILE A 154 3.54 19.15 0.48
N CYS A 155 3.21 17.96 0.99
CA CYS A 155 3.95 17.28 2.05
C CYS A 155 3.89 15.75 1.87
N GLN A 156 4.66 15.02 2.67
CA GLN A 156 4.60 13.56 2.71
C GLN A 156 3.31 13.10 3.41
N VAL A 157 2.84 11.87 3.10
CA VAL A 157 1.65 11.30 3.76
C VAL A 157 1.87 11.17 5.28
N SER A 158 3.10 10.92 5.73
CA SER A 158 3.48 10.85 7.14
C SER A 158 3.31 12.19 7.88
N ASP A 159 3.50 13.32 7.20
CA ASP A 159 3.26 14.64 7.80
C ASP A 159 1.76 14.87 8.02
N GLY A 160 0.90 14.37 7.12
CA GLY A 160 -0.55 14.36 7.30
C GLY A 160 -1.01 13.56 8.52
N ILE A 161 -0.19 12.59 8.99
CA ILE A 161 -0.46 11.83 10.21
C ILE A 161 0.09 12.54 11.46
N SER A 162 1.37 12.94 11.42
CA SER A 162 2.11 13.41 12.61
C SER A 162 2.06 14.91 12.83
N LYS A 163 1.80 15.72 11.78
CA LYS A 163 1.79 17.17 11.80
C LYS A 163 0.48 17.77 11.28
N ALA A 164 -0.62 17.02 11.41
CA ALA A 164 -1.94 17.43 10.90
C ALA A 164 -2.37 18.80 11.44
N ASP A 165 -2.14 19.07 12.75
CA ASP A 165 -2.50 20.34 13.39
C ASP A 165 -1.73 21.53 12.79
N GLU A 166 -0.42 21.36 12.52
CA GLU A 166 0.43 22.39 11.90
C GLU A 166 -0.01 22.65 10.44
N LEU A 167 -0.31 21.58 9.69
CA LEU A 167 -0.76 21.70 8.29
C LEU A 167 -2.11 22.43 8.18
N ILE A 168 -3.06 22.13 9.05
CA ILE A 168 -4.36 22.83 9.10
C ILE A 168 -4.16 24.29 9.53
N GLU A 169 -3.29 24.57 10.49
CA GLU A 169 -2.99 25.94 10.92
C GLU A 169 -2.41 26.77 9.79
N ARG A 170 -1.43 26.25 9.07
CA ARG A 170 -0.85 26.90 7.88
C ARG A 170 -1.88 27.10 6.78
N ALA A 171 -2.76 26.11 6.54
CA ALA A 171 -3.82 26.21 5.56
C ALA A 171 -4.83 27.30 5.94
N CYS A 172 -5.25 27.40 7.22
CA CYS A 172 -6.14 28.44 7.71
C CYS A 172 -5.50 29.84 7.67
N ALA A 173 -4.20 29.92 7.94
CA ALA A 173 -3.44 31.18 7.86
C ALA A 173 -3.19 31.63 6.40
N GLY A 174 -3.49 30.78 5.42
CA GLY A 174 -3.20 31.06 4.01
C GLY A 174 -1.71 31.03 3.66
N ASP A 175 -0.88 30.43 4.52
CA ASP A 175 0.56 30.23 4.34
C ASP A 175 0.82 29.02 3.41
N ALA A 176 0.49 29.20 2.13
CA ALA A 176 0.70 28.22 1.09
C ALA A 176 1.15 28.91 -0.21
N SER A 177 2.08 28.28 -0.93
CA SER A 177 2.52 28.76 -2.24
C SER A 177 1.47 28.50 -3.32
N VAL A 178 1.36 29.43 -4.29
CA VAL A 178 0.52 29.19 -5.46
C VAL A 178 1.20 28.16 -6.36
N TYR A 179 0.48 27.09 -6.68
CA TYR A 179 0.94 26.06 -7.59
C TYR A 179 0.74 26.52 -9.04
N CYS A 180 1.78 26.44 -9.89
CA CYS A 180 1.73 26.78 -11.30
C CYS A 180 2.15 25.55 -12.12
N ALA A 181 1.25 25.05 -12.98
CA ALA A 181 1.48 23.88 -13.83
C ALA A 181 2.40 24.19 -15.04
N ASP A 182 2.56 25.46 -15.44
CA ASP A 182 3.30 25.90 -16.63
C ASP A 182 4.83 26.03 -16.46
N THR A 183 5.37 25.83 -15.28
CA THR A 183 6.81 25.63 -15.16
C THR A 183 7.11 24.22 -15.63
N LYS A 184 7.65 24.10 -16.86
CA LYS A 184 8.24 22.89 -17.47
C LYS A 184 9.42 22.36 -16.63
N ASP A 185 9.17 22.00 -15.42
CA ASP A 185 10.01 21.15 -14.62
C ASP A 185 9.15 20.04 -14.06
N THR A 186 9.45 18.83 -14.52
CA THR A 186 9.02 17.55 -13.99
C THR A 186 9.06 17.58 -12.47
N MET A 187 8.02 18.07 -11.82
CA MET A 187 7.79 17.83 -10.41
C MET A 187 6.97 16.53 -10.29
N THR A 188 7.66 15.40 -10.35
CA THR A 188 7.32 14.26 -9.52
C THR A 188 7.09 14.79 -8.11
N ALA A 189 5.99 14.38 -7.48
CA ALA A 189 5.63 14.77 -6.12
C ALA A 189 6.71 14.37 -5.12
N ALA A 190 7.71 15.22 -4.97
CA ALA A 190 8.73 15.25 -3.94
C ALA A 190 9.28 16.68 -3.92
N GLY A 191 8.59 17.54 -3.15
CA GLY A 191 9.01 18.81 -2.61
C GLY A 191 10.22 19.54 -3.18
N LYS A 192 10.01 20.63 -3.95
CA LYS A 192 10.83 21.81 -3.78
C LYS A 192 10.13 22.74 -2.80
N SER A 193 10.43 22.55 -1.53
CA SER A 193 10.19 23.52 -0.48
C SER A 193 11.08 24.75 -0.75
N THR A 194 10.46 25.91 -0.81
CA THR A 194 11.12 27.21 -0.70
C THR A 194 12.02 27.25 0.52
N LYS A 195 13.20 27.80 0.34
CA LYS A 195 14.28 27.97 1.29
C LYS A 195 13.80 28.44 2.67
N THR A 196 13.68 27.53 3.60
CA THR A 196 14.01 27.70 5.02
C THR A 196 14.47 26.33 5.53
N GLY A 197 15.74 26.16 5.60
CA GLY A 197 16.59 25.33 6.45
C GLY A 197 16.15 23.91 6.82
N GLU A 198 15.79 23.00 5.85
CA GLU A 198 15.98 21.57 6.05
C GLU A 198 16.27 20.92 4.70
N LYS A 199 17.31 20.08 4.64
CA LYS A 199 17.82 19.46 3.42
C LYS A 199 16.75 18.59 2.78
N SER A 200 16.17 19.04 1.67
CA SER A 200 15.39 18.25 0.71
C SER A 200 16.08 16.89 0.47
N GLY A 201 15.30 15.82 0.51
CA GLY A 201 15.76 14.44 0.33
C GLY A 201 16.65 14.29 -0.89
N GLY A 202 17.90 13.86 -0.67
CA GLY A 202 18.91 13.73 -1.71
C GLY A 202 18.55 12.66 -2.74
N VAL A 203 19.45 12.40 -3.71
CA VAL A 203 19.35 11.40 -4.77
C VAL A 203 18.84 10.04 -4.25
N ALA A 204 19.23 9.66 -3.02
CA ALA A 204 18.79 8.44 -2.37
C ALA A 204 17.26 8.38 -2.16
N HIS A 205 16.64 9.49 -1.76
CA HIS A 205 15.18 9.57 -1.58
C HIS A 205 14.45 9.46 -2.93
N GLN A 206 14.97 10.08 -3.98
CA GLN A 206 14.41 9.97 -5.33
C GLN A 206 14.47 8.53 -5.85
N ILE A 207 15.61 7.85 -5.71
CA ILE A 207 15.77 6.43 -6.07
C ILE A 207 14.78 5.57 -5.29
N TYR A 208 14.63 5.83 -3.98
CA TYR A 208 13.68 5.14 -3.13
C TYR A 208 12.23 5.30 -3.62
N THR A 209 11.80 6.52 -3.93
CA THR A 209 10.43 6.79 -4.42
C THR A 209 10.15 6.10 -5.75
N GLN A 210 11.11 6.13 -6.69
CA GLN A 210 11.01 5.44 -7.97
C GLN A 210 10.91 3.92 -7.80
N LEU A 211 11.74 3.34 -6.91
CA LEU A 211 11.70 1.93 -6.56
C LEU A 211 10.35 1.54 -5.96
N MET A 212 9.85 2.34 -5.00
CA MET A 212 8.59 2.07 -4.31
C MET A 212 7.38 2.15 -5.24
N ASN A 213 7.42 2.98 -6.27
CA ASN A 213 6.39 3.00 -7.31
C ASN A 213 6.31 1.62 -8.00
N GLY A 214 7.45 1.08 -8.44
CA GLY A 214 7.49 -0.28 -9.03
C GLY A 214 6.99 -1.36 -8.09
N VAL A 215 7.47 -1.36 -6.84
CA VAL A 215 7.08 -2.33 -5.81
C VAL A 215 5.58 -2.30 -5.54
N SER A 216 4.99 -1.11 -5.41
CA SER A 216 3.55 -0.96 -5.11
C SER A 216 2.66 -1.54 -6.19
N HIS A 217 3.01 -1.33 -7.46
CA HIS A 217 2.24 -1.87 -8.59
C HIS A 217 2.46 -3.37 -8.80
N MET A 218 3.61 -3.90 -8.38
CA MET A 218 3.92 -5.33 -8.40
C MET A 218 3.11 -6.11 -7.35
N LEU A 219 2.84 -5.52 -6.18
CA LEU A 219 2.23 -6.21 -5.03
C LEU A 219 0.93 -6.97 -5.35
N PRO A 220 -0.06 -6.43 -6.08
CA PRO A 220 -1.28 -7.16 -6.39
C PRO A 220 -1.04 -8.47 -7.16
N PHE A 221 -0.05 -8.50 -8.06
CA PHE A 221 0.32 -9.69 -8.82
C PHE A 221 1.00 -10.73 -7.93
N VAL A 222 1.86 -10.27 -7.02
CA VAL A 222 2.54 -11.13 -6.04
C VAL A 222 1.55 -11.74 -5.06
N VAL A 223 0.65 -10.93 -4.51
CA VAL A 223 -0.36 -11.38 -3.55
C VAL A 223 -1.37 -12.32 -4.21
N GLY A 224 -2.00 -11.88 -5.30
CA GLY A 224 -3.02 -12.67 -5.99
C GLY A 224 -2.44 -13.95 -6.58
N GLY A 225 -1.33 -13.86 -7.30
CA GLY A 225 -0.64 -15.01 -7.87
C GLY A 225 -0.15 -15.99 -6.80
N GLY A 226 0.46 -15.47 -5.73
CA GLY A 226 0.97 -16.26 -4.63
C GLY A 226 -0.12 -17.03 -3.87
N ILE A 227 -1.26 -16.41 -3.60
CA ILE A 227 -2.41 -17.08 -2.96
C ILE A 227 -2.97 -18.19 -3.85
N LEU A 228 -3.12 -17.95 -5.16
CA LEU A 228 -3.61 -18.98 -6.10
C LEU A 228 -2.63 -20.16 -6.18
N ILE A 229 -1.33 -19.92 -6.18
CA ILE A 229 -0.32 -20.98 -6.11
C ILE A 229 -0.42 -21.75 -4.79
N ALA A 230 -0.63 -21.06 -3.67
CA ALA A 230 -0.80 -21.71 -2.37
C ALA A 230 -2.07 -22.59 -2.33
N ILE A 231 -3.18 -22.13 -2.92
CA ILE A 231 -4.41 -22.94 -3.07
C ILE A 231 -4.13 -24.20 -3.90
N ALA A 232 -3.36 -24.11 -4.98
CA ALA A 232 -2.98 -25.27 -5.78
C ALA A 232 -2.20 -26.30 -4.95
N PHE A 233 -1.23 -25.87 -4.15
CA PHE A 233 -0.50 -26.75 -3.24
C PHE A 233 -1.41 -27.36 -2.16
N LEU A 234 -2.35 -26.57 -1.63
CA LEU A 234 -3.33 -27.07 -0.66
C LEU A 234 -4.22 -28.17 -1.26
N ILE A 235 -4.73 -27.96 -2.48
CA ILE A 235 -5.56 -28.95 -3.18
C ILE A 235 -4.78 -30.26 -3.37
N ASP A 236 -3.56 -30.20 -3.87
CA ASP A 236 -2.75 -31.40 -4.04
C ASP A 236 -2.40 -32.05 -2.69
N GLY A 237 -2.09 -31.25 -1.67
CA GLY A 237 -1.79 -31.76 -0.31
C GLY A 237 -2.96 -32.48 0.36
N MET A 238 -4.20 -32.11 0.04
CA MET A 238 -5.42 -32.80 0.53
C MET A 238 -5.75 -34.07 -0.26
N ASN A 239 -5.35 -34.16 -1.52
CA ASN A 239 -5.74 -35.24 -2.42
C ASN A 239 -4.63 -36.27 -2.67
N VAL A 240 -3.37 -35.92 -2.38
CA VAL A 240 -2.20 -36.73 -2.70
C VAL A 240 -1.29 -36.85 -1.50
N ASN A 241 -0.92 -38.08 -1.13
CA ASN A 241 0.09 -38.32 -0.11
C ASN A 241 1.49 -38.09 -0.70
N ILE A 242 2.08 -36.93 -0.39
CA ILE A 242 3.38 -36.48 -0.91
C ILE A 242 4.51 -37.44 -0.55
N GLU A 243 4.47 -38.05 0.64
CA GLU A 243 5.51 -38.97 1.12
C GLU A 243 5.53 -40.27 0.32
N ALA A 244 4.36 -40.68 -0.18
CA ALA A 244 4.20 -41.88 -0.99
C ALA A 244 4.58 -41.70 -2.46
N LEU A 245 4.79 -40.45 -2.92
CA LEU A 245 5.14 -40.15 -4.32
C LEU A 245 6.63 -40.43 -4.60
N PRO A 246 6.92 -40.96 -5.80
CA PRO A 246 8.29 -41.02 -6.33
C PRO A 246 8.92 -39.61 -6.38
N ALA A 247 10.25 -39.52 -6.23
CA ALA A 247 10.96 -38.24 -6.17
C ALA A 247 10.76 -37.33 -7.39
N ASP A 248 10.60 -37.93 -8.58
CA ASP A 248 10.31 -37.25 -9.84
C ASP A 248 8.91 -36.62 -9.89
N GLN A 249 7.93 -37.26 -9.25
CA GLN A 249 6.57 -36.76 -9.17
C GLN A 249 6.38 -35.69 -8.07
N ARG A 250 7.20 -35.70 -7.02
CA ARG A 250 7.21 -34.63 -6.00
C ARG A 250 7.53 -33.27 -6.60
N ALA A 251 8.35 -33.22 -7.66
CA ALA A 251 8.67 -31.97 -8.39
C ALA A 251 7.42 -31.37 -9.07
N ASN A 252 6.40 -32.17 -9.38
CA ASN A 252 5.14 -31.72 -10.01
C ASN A 252 4.08 -31.31 -8.98
N PHE A 253 4.40 -31.26 -7.70
CA PHE A 253 3.45 -30.87 -6.65
C PHE A 253 2.84 -29.48 -6.91
N GLY A 254 1.54 -29.38 -6.75
CA GLY A 254 0.75 -28.24 -7.15
C GLY A 254 0.20 -28.30 -8.59
N THR A 255 0.51 -29.39 -9.35
CA THR A 255 -0.05 -29.64 -10.69
C THR A 255 -0.46 -31.10 -10.90
N ILE A 256 -0.50 -31.90 -9.85
CA ILE A 256 -0.80 -33.33 -9.91
C ILE A 256 -2.30 -33.53 -10.21
N THR A 257 -3.15 -32.81 -9.50
CA THR A 257 -4.59 -32.79 -9.77
C THR A 257 -4.94 -31.72 -10.80
N ALA A 258 -5.97 -31.95 -11.62
CA ALA A 258 -6.43 -30.99 -12.61
C ALA A 258 -6.86 -29.64 -11.97
N ALA A 259 -7.46 -29.70 -10.79
CA ALA A 259 -7.85 -28.50 -10.04
C ALA A 259 -6.61 -27.72 -9.57
N ALA A 260 -5.60 -28.39 -9.01
CA ALA A 260 -4.36 -27.74 -8.61
C ALA A 260 -3.64 -27.13 -9.83
N ALA A 261 -3.53 -27.86 -10.93
CA ALA A 261 -2.94 -27.37 -12.16
C ALA A 261 -3.64 -26.10 -12.69
N PHE A 262 -4.98 -26.04 -12.61
CA PHE A 262 -5.76 -24.85 -12.99
C PHE A 262 -5.38 -23.63 -12.14
N PHE A 263 -5.41 -23.74 -10.82
CA PHE A 263 -5.05 -22.63 -9.93
C PHE A 263 -3.58 -22.23 -10.06
N LYS A 264 -2.66 -23.20 -10.16
CA LYS A 264 -1.23 -22.93 -10.34
C LYS A 264 -0.94 -22.27 -11.69
N GLY A 265 -1.67 -22.63 -12.76
CA GLY A 265 -1.54 -22.00 -14.07
C GLY A 265 -1.88 -20.50 -14.03
N ILE A 266 -3.03 -20.15 -13.44
CA ILE A 266 -3.45 -18.76 -13.29
C ILE A 266 -2.51 -18.01 -12.34
N GLY A 267 -2.24 -18.59 -11.17
CA GLY A 267 -1.37 -18.00 -10.16
C GLY A 267 0.05 -17.79 -10.67
N GLY A 268 0.61 -18.77 -11.38
CA GLY A 268 1.92 -18.69 -12.01
C GLY A 268 2.00 -17.60 -13.08
N THR A 269 0.95 -17.46 -13.89
CA THR A 269 0.85 -16.38 -14.88
C THR A 269 0.87 -15.02 -14.20
N ALA A 270 0.02 -14.82 -13.18
CA ALA A 270 0.00 -13.57 -12.41
C ALA A 270 1.36 -13.28 -11.75
N PHE A 271 1.96 -14.27 -11.11
CA PHE A 271 3.28 -14.14 -10.47
C PHE A 271 4.39 -13.84 -11.48
N GLY A 272 4.29 -14.39 -12.71
CA GLY A 272 5.22 -14.11 -13.80
C GLY A 272 5.25 -12.65 -14.25
N PHE A 273 4.18 -11.88 -14.00
CA PHE A 273 4.15 -10.44 -14.24
C PHE A 273 4.91 -9.62 -13.19
N MET A 274 5.34 -10.21 -12.07
CA MET A 274 6.01 -9.52 -10.99
C MET A 274 7.20 -8.67 -11.46
N LEU A 275 8.15 -9.26 -12.15
CA LEU A 275 9.36 -8.58 -12.59
C LEU A 275 9.13 -7.58 -13.73
N PRO A 276 8.34 -7.90 -14.77
CA PRO A 276 7.94 -6.92 -15.77
C PRO A 276 7.24 -5.69 -15.20
N VAL A 277 6.27 -5.89 -14.28
CA VAL A 277 5.54 -4.79 -13.66
C VAL A 277 6.46 -3.95 -12.78
N LEU A 278 7.32 -4.56 -11.98
CA LEU A 278 8.33 -3.85 -11.19
C LEU A 278 9.16 -2.92 -12.07
N ALA A 279 9.79 -3.47 -13.12
CA ALA A 279 10.66 -2.71 -14.01
C ALA A 279 9.89 -1.64 -14.80
N GLY A 280 8.70 -1.95 -15.28
CA GLY A 280 7.84 -1.03 -16.03
C GLY A 280 7.45 0.21 -15.24
N TYR A 281 7.04 0.03 -13.99
CA TYR A 281 6.60 1.16 -13.15
C TYR A 281 7.75 1.94 -12.53
N ILE A 282 8.92 1.33 -12.31
CA ILE A 282 10.16 2.09 -12.03
C ILE A 282 10.50 2.98 -13.25
N ALA A 283 10.48 2.41 -14.45
CA ALA A 283 10.75 3.15 -15.67
C ALA A 283 9.76 4.29 -15.89
N MET A 284 8.46 4.05 -15.64
CA MET A 284 7.40 5.05 -15.74
C MET A 284 7.61 6.20 -14.74
N ALA A 285 8.02 5.90 -13.52
CA ALA A 285 8.30 6.93 -12.50
C ALA A 285 9.49 7.84 -12.87
N ILE A 286 10.35 7.41 -13.80
CA ILE A 286 11.51 8.17 -14.28
C ILE A 286 11.22 8.86 -15.62
N GLY A 287 10.70 8.10 -16.60
CA GLY A 287 10.57 8.50 -17.99
C GLY A 287 9.13 8.70 -18.48
N ASP A 288 8.14 8.72 -17.58
CA ASP A 288 6.70 8.78 -17.83
C ASP A 288 6.16 7.61 -18.67
N ARG A 289 4.92 7.74 -19.16
CA ARG A 289 4.22 6.69 -19.93
C ARG A 289 5.03 6.04 -21.05
N PRO A 290 5.84 6.76 -21.86
CA PRO A 290 6.63 6.10 -22.90
C PRO A 290 7.65 5.09 -22.38
N ALA A 291 8.11 5.22 -21.14
CA ALA A 291 9.09 4.31 -20.55
C ALA A 291 8.48 2.98 -20.08
N LEU A 292 7.15 2.94 -19.85
CA LEU A 292 6.45 1.78 -19.32
C LEU A 292 6.70 0.51 -20.15
N ALA A 293 6.46 0.58 -21.45
CA ALA A 293 6.64 -0.56 -22.35
C ALA A 293 8.09 -1.04 -22.41
N VAL A 294 9.05 -0.10 -22.41
CA VAL A 294 10.48 -0.39 -22.42
C VAL A 294 10.90 -1.11 -21.14
N GLY A 295 10.38 -0.63 -19.99
CA GLY A 295 10.60 -1.26 -18.69
C GLY A 295 9.99 -2.66 -18.61
N PHE A 296 8.77 -2.88 -19.12
CA PHE A 296 8.15 -4.20 -19.17
C PHE A 296 8.99 -5.21 -19.97
N VAL A 297 9.50 -4.81 -21.12
CA VAL A 297 10.37 -5.67 -21.96
C VAL A 297 11.66 -6.00 -21.21
N GLY A 298 12.34 -5.01 -20.63
CA GLY A 298 13.55 -5.24 -19.83
C GLY A 298 13.33 -6.15 -18.63
N GLY A 299 12.21 -5.95 -17.91
CA GLY A 299 11.82 -6.80 -16.79
C GLY A 299 11.48 -8.24 -17.19
N MET A 300 10.84 -8.44 -18.35
CA MET A 300 10.57 -9.78 -18.91
C MET A 300 11.87 -10.48 -19.35
N MET A 301 12.82 -9.74 -19.93
CA MET A 301 14.14 -10.29 -20.24
C MET A 301 14.87 -10.75 -18.98
N ALA A 302 14.84 -9.96 -17.91
CA ALA A 302 15.40 -10.35 -16.62
C ALA A 302 14.71 -11.57 -16.01
N ALA A 303 13.36 -11.67 -16.14
CA ALA A 303 12.59 -12.82 -15.66
C ALA A 303 12.96 -14.13 -16.35
N ASN A 304 13.25 -14.07 -17.64
CA ASN A 304 13.65 -15.22 -18.46
C ASN A 304 15.17 -15.48 -18.42
N GLY A 305 15.95 -14.55 -17.87
CA GLY A 305 17.41 -14.63 -17.78
C GLY A 305 17.91 -15.12 -16.42
N LYS A 306 19.20 -14.96 -16.17
CA LYS A 306 19.88 -15.30 -14.90
C LYS A 306 19.89 -14.13 -13.91
N SER A 307 19.66 -12.91 -14.40
CA SER A 307 19.72 -11.70 -13.59
C SER A 307 18.54 -11.54 -12.64
N GLY A 308 17.39 -12.17 -12.94
CA GLY A 308 16.22 -12.25 -12.08
C GLY A 308 15.77 -10.89 -11.55
N PHE A 309 15.53 -10.82 -10.24
CA PHE A 309 15.03 -9.61 -9.57
C PHE A 309 16.00 -8.42 -9.69
N LEU A 310 17.31 -8.65 -9.51
CA LEU A 310 18.32 -7.60 -9.64
C LEU A 310 18.38 -7.04 -11.06
N GLY A 311 18.25 -7.93 -12.05
CA GLY A 311 18.17 -7.53 -13.46
C GLY A 311 16.93 -6.69 -13.76
N ALA A 312 15.77 -7.04 -13.19
CA ALA A 312 14.53 -6.27 -13.35
C ALA A 312 14.63 -4.87 -12.73
N LEU A 313 15.28 -4.73 -11.57
CA LEU A 313 15.57 -3.42 -10.98
C LEU A 313 16.45 -2.58 -11.91
N ALA A 314 17.57 -3.14 -12.36
CA ALA A 314 18.47 -2.45 -13.27
C ALA A 314 17.78 -2.07 -14.59
N ALA A 315 16.94 -2.97 -15.13
CA ALA A 315 16.14 -2.72 -16.32
C ALA A 315 15.18 -1.55 -16.15
N GLY A 316 14.48 -1.48 -15.00
CA GLY A 316 13.54 -0.40 -14.72
C GLY A 316 14.19 0.98 -14.70
N PHE A 317 15.30 1.12 -13.97
CA PHE A 317 16.06 2.36 -13.95
C PHE A 317 16.64 2.69 -15.34
N ALA A 318 17.27 1.74 -15.99
CA ALA A 318 17.86 1.93 -17.32
C ALA A 318 16.82 2.35 -18.35
N ALA A 319 15.66 1.69 -18.42
CA ALA A 319 14.57 2.01 -19.33
C ALA A 319 14.07 3.45 -19.14
N GLY A 320 13.89 3.87 -17.87
CA GLY A 320 13.50 5.24 -17.55
C GLY A 320 14.50 6.27 -18.09
N TYR A 321 15.80 6.08 -17.83
CA TYR A 321 16.84 6.99 -18.30
C TYR A 321 17.06 6.94 -19.80
N ILE A 322 16.91 5.76 -20.45
CA ILE A 322 16.95 5.63 -21.92
C ILE A 322 15.87 6.52 -22.55
N ILE A 323 14.64 6.47 -22.04
CA ILE A 323 13.54 7.30 -22.56
C ILE A 323 13.78 8.78 -22.28
N LEU A 324 14.31 9.16 -21.13
CA LEU A 324 14.70 10.56 -20.88
C LEU A 324 15.75 11.04 -21.89
N GLY A 325 16.72 10.19 -22.20
CA GLY A 325 17.71 10.47 -23.23
C GLY A 325 17.09 10.62 -24.63
N LEU A 326 16.20 9.70 -25.00
CA LEU A 326 15.46 9.78 -26.28
C LEU A 326 14.60 11.02 -26.36
N LYS A 327 13.88 11.38 -25.30
CA LYS A 327 13.10 12.64 -25.22
C LYS A 327 13.98 13.87 -25.49
N LYS A 328 15.19 13.89 -24.92
CA LYS A 328 16.13 15.02 -25.12
C LYS A 328 16.66 15.10 -26.56
N VAL A 329 16.90 13.96 -27.19
CA VAL A 329 17.33 13.89 -28.59
C VAL A 329 16.20 14.26 -29.55
N CYS A 330 15.00 13.69 -29.32
CA CYS A 330 13.84 13.89 -30.20
C CYS A 330 13.28 15.33 -30.16
N ARG A 331 13.49 16.09 -29.10
CA ARG A 331 13.14 17.54 -29.05
C ARG A 331 13.85 18.39 -30.11
N LYS A 332 14.88 17.87 -30.76
CA LYS A 332 15.61 18.54 -31.86
C LYS A 332 15.08 18.18 -33.24
N LEU A 333 14.09 17.30 -33.33
CA LEU A 333 13.51 16.84 -34.58
C LEU A 333 12.48 17.86 -35.10
N PRO A 334 12.25 17.93 -36.44
CA PRO A 334 11.18 18.74 -37.01
C PRO A 334 9.80 18.35 -36.47
N ASP A 335 8.87 19.31 -36.33
CA ASP A 335 7.52 19.15 -35.75
C ASP A 335 6.72 17.99 -36.34
N ALA A 336 6.91 17.71 -37.66
CA ALA A 336 6.24 16.60 -38.34
C ALA A 336 6.65 15.23 -37.78
N ILE A 337 7.91 15.08 -37.38
CA ILE A 337 8.45 13.84 -36.81
C ILE A 337 8.20 13.80 -35.30
N GLU A 338 8.19 14.94 -34.63
CA GLU A 338 7.94 15.02 -33.19
C GLU A 338 6.59 14.40 -32.82
N LYS A 339 5.55 14.61 -33.61
CA LYS A 339 4.20 14.04 -33.41
C LYS A 339 4.15 12.51 -33.48
N ILE A 340 5.02 11.88 -34.24
CA ILE A 340 5.09 10.42 -34.41
C ILE A 340 6.02 9.79 -33.33
N THR A 341 6.86 10.58 -32.70
CA THR A 341 7.86 10.13 -31.71
C THR A 341 7.28 9.26 -30.60
N PRO A 342 6.17 9.61 -29.93
CA PRO A 342 5.63 8.79 -28.81
C PRO A 342 5.12 7.42 -29.25
N VAL A 343 4.64 7.29 -30.48
CA VAL A 343 3.99 6.07 -30.99
C VAL A 343 4.99 5.14 -31.67
N LEU A 344 6.01 5.70 -32.32
CA LEU A 344 6.97 4.91 -33.12
C LEU A 344 8.39 4.96 -32.54
N ILE A 345 8.97 6.14 -32.36
CA ILE A 345 10.39 6.28 -32.04
C ILE A 345 10.69 5.80 -30.63
N TYR A 346 9.94 6.25 -29.62
CA TYR A 346 10.18 5.82 -28.23
C TYR A 346 10.03 4.31 -28.03
N PRO A 347 8.96 3.64 -28.51
CA PRO A 347 8.84 2.20 -28.37
C PRO A 347 9.96 1.45 -29.12
N VAL A 348 10.19 1.74 -30.38
CA VAL A 348 11.15 0.99 -31.20
C VAL A 348 12.58 1.20 -30.71
N ALA A 349 13.02 2.45 -30.62
CA ALA A 349 14.39 2.77 -30.18
C ALA A 349 14.60 2.41 -28.69
N GLY A 350 13.59 2.63 -27.84
CA GLY A 350 13.66 2.30 -26.42
C GLY A 350 13.75 0.80 -26.17
N ILE A 351 12.89 0.00 -26.83
CA ILE A 351 12.92 -1.47 -26.70
C ILE A 351 14.23 -2.04 -27.26
N LEU A 352 14.70 -1.55 -28.40
CA LEU A 352 15.97 -1.97 -28.96
C LEU A 352 17.13 -1.64 -28.00
N ALA A 353 17.16 -0.41 -27.47
CA ALA A 353 18.24 0.03 -26.57
C ALA A 353 18.24 -0.77 -25.26
N ILE A 354 17.06 -1.01 -24.63
CA ILE A 354 16.99 -1.83 -23.42
C ILE A 354 17.36 -3.29 -23.73
N GLY A 355 16.92 -3.82 -24.87
CA GLY A 355 17.28 -5.18 -25.29
C GLY A 355 18.78 -5.39 -25.43
N ILE A 356 19.48 -4.46 -26.09
CA ILE A 356 20.95 -4.48 -26.21
C ILE A 356 21.58 -4.38 -24.81
N LEU A 357 21.14 -3.41 -23.99
CA LEU A 357 21.71 -3.21 -22.67
C LEU A 357 21.49 -4.44 -21.76
N MET A 358 20.28 -5.02 -21.77
CA MET A 358 19.99 -6.22 -21.01
C MET A 358 20.89 -7.39 -21.43
N THR A 359 20.98 -7.66 -22.74
CA THR A 359 21.72 -8.83 -23.26
C THR A 359 23.22 -8.73 -23.00
N PHE A 360 23.84 -7.58 -23.25
CA PHE A 360 25.28 -7.45 -23.23
C PHE A 360 25.87 -6.91 -21.93
N VAL A 361 25.06 -6.24 -21.09
CA VAL A 361 25.57 -5.61 -19.86
C VAL A 361 24.86 -6.16 -18.64
N VAL A 362 23.51 -6.02 -18.56
CA VAL A 362 22.77 -6.33 -17.34
C VAL A 362 22.78 -7.83 -17.04
N GLU A 363 22.48 -8.68 -18.03
CA GLU A 363 22.45 -10.14 -17.83
C GLU A 363 23.82 -10.70 -17.39
N PRO A 364 24.95 -10.37 -18.00
CA PRO A 364 26.24 -10.87 -17.52
C PRO A 364 26.62 -10.37 -16.14
N VAL A 365 26.38 -9.08 -15.85
CA VAL A 365 26.79 -8.46 -14.58
C VAL A 365 25.84 -8.86 -13.46
N MET A 366 24.54 -8.59 -13.61
CA MET A 366 23.54 -8.86 -12.55
C MET A 366 23.29 -10.37 -12.41
N GLY A 367 23.36 -11.14 -13.48
CA GLY A 367 23.30 -12.59 -13.43
C GLY A 367 24.48 -13.21 -12.67
N GLY A 368 25.68 -12.65 -12.85
CA GLY A 368 26.85 -13.02 -12.06
C GLY A 368 26.68 -12.71 -10.57
N ILE A 369 26.20 -11.50 -10.24
CA ILE A 369 25.92 -11.08 -8.87
C ILE A 369 24.83 -11.97 -8.26
N ASN A 370 23.73 -12.21 -8.99
CA ASN A 370 22.61 -13.03 -8.51
C ASN A 370 23.05 -14.48 -8.24
N THR A 371 23.86 -15.06 -9.15
CA THR A 371 24.44 -16.39 -8.98
C THR A 371 25.39 -16.44 -7.78
N GLY A 372 26.25 -15.42 -7.62
CA GLY A 372 27.16 -15.29 -6.50
C GLY A 372 26.42 -15.16 -5.15
N LEU A 373 25.39 -14.33 -5.11
CA LEU A 373 24.53 -14.17 -3.94
C LEU A 373 23.83 -15.49 -3.57
N ASN A 374 23.29 -16.18 -4.58
CA ASN A 374 22.63 -17.47 -4.38
C ASN A 374 23.59 -18.54 -3.84
N SER A 375 24.82 -18.58 -4.40
CA SER A 375 25.88 -19.48 -3.91
C SER A 375 26.30 -19.12 -2.48
N ALA A 376 26.41 -17.85 -2.14
CA ALA A 376 26.69 -17.39 -0.78
C ALA A 376 25.58 -17.81 0.19
N LEU A 377 24.31 -17.59 -0.15
CA LEU A 377 23.18 -17.97 0.67
C LEU A 377 23.09 -19.49 0.89
N THR A 378 23.34 -20.27 -0.16
CA THR A 378 23.32 -21.76 -0.05
C THR A 378 24.53 -22.30 0.73
N SER A 379 25.67 -21.61 0.70
CA SER A 379 26.87 -21.99 1.44
C SER A 379 26.87 -21.51 2.90
N MET A 380 25.92 -20.66 3.31
CA MET A 380 25.82 -20.18 4.68
C MET A 380 25.54 -21.32 5.64
N GLY A 381 26.33 -21.41 6.70
CA GLY A 381 26.08 -22.34 7.82
C GLY A 381 24.84 -21.97 8.61
N SER A 382 24.32 -22.93 9.39
CA SER A 382 23.07 -22.75 10.16
C SER A 382 23.08 -21.51 11.06
N SER A 383 24.19 -21.20 11.72
CA SER A 383 24.30 -20.03 12.60
C SER A 383 24.17 -18.71 11.82
N SER A 384 24.77 -18.61 10.65
CA SER A 384 24.68 -17.40 9.80
C SER A 384 23.29 -17.22 9.24
N ARG A 385 22.58 -18.30 8.90
CA ARG A 385 21.17 -18.25 8.47
C ARG A 385 20.25 -17.77 9.59
N ILE A 386 20.45 -18.24 10.83
CA ILE A 386 19.69 -17.78 12.00
C ILE A 386 19.86 -16.27 12.21
N ILE A 387 21.09 -15.75 12.10
CA ILE A 387 21.36 -14.31 12.20
C ILE A 387 20.68 -13.54 11.05
N LEU A 388 20.75 -14.07 9.82
CA LEU A 388 20.06 -13.46 8.68
C LEU A 388 18.54 -13.40 8.92
N GLY A 389 17.95 -14.49 9.41
CA GLY A 389 16.53 -14.55 9.77
C GLY A 389 16.16 -13.52 10.84
N PHE A 390 17.00 -13.36 11.86
CA PHE A 390 16.82 -12.34 12.90
C PHE A 390 16.80 -10.93 12.31
N ILE A 391 17.76 -10.60 11.45
CA ILE A 391 17.88 -9.27 10.83
C ILE A 391 16.68 -8.98 9.93
N LEU A 392 16.37 -9.88 9.01
CA LEU A 392 15.29 -9.66 8.03
C LEU A 392 13.92 -9.58 8.68
N ALA A 393 13.64 -10.45 9.62
CA ALA A 393 12.39 -10.41 10.37
C ALA A 393 12.30 -9.17 11.28
N GLY A 394 13.39 -8.76 11.91
CA GLY A 394 13.48 -7.51 12.66
C GLY A 394 13.20 -6.28 11.81
N MET A 395 13.73 -6.23 10.58
CA MET A 395 13.47 -5.13 9.61
C MET A 395 11.97 -4.98 9.31
N MET A 396 11.19 -6.07 9.33
CA MET A 396 9.74 -6.01 9.11
C MET A 396 9.01 -5.17 10.17
N ALA A 397 9.58 -5.06 11.36
CA ALA A 397 8.97 -4.40 12.51
C ALA A 397 9.53 -2.99 12.80
N VAL A 398 10.59 -2.55 12.11
CA VAL A 398 11.23 -1.24 12.35
C VAL A 398 10.27 -0.10 12.05
N ASP A 399 9.59 -0.15 10.92
CA ASP A 399 8.73 0.91 10.38
C ASP A 399 7.37 0.39 9.89
N MET A 400 7.05 -0.89 10.13
CA MET A 400 5.72 -1.52 9.99
C MET A 400 4.98 -1.17 8.69
N GLY A 401 5.65 -1.30 7.55
CA GLY A 401 5.13 -0.96 6.21
C GLY A 401 5.91 0.16 5.52
N GLY A 402 6.92 0.71 6.18
CA GLY A 402 7.83 1.71 5.64
C GLY A 402 8.99 1.14 4.82
N PRO A 403 10.08 1.92 4.66
CA PRO A 403 11.24 1.54 3.84
C PRO A 403 11.93 0.24 4.22
N PHE A 404 12.18 0.03 5.53
CA PHE A 404 12.87 -1.16 6.02
C PHE A 404 12.03 -2.43 5.86
N ASN A 405 10.74 -2.34 6.21
CA ASN A 405 9.78 -3.43 5.99
C ASN A 405 9.74 -3.84 4.53
N LYS A 406 9.56 -2.87 3.62
CA LYS A 406 9.50 -3.12 2.18
C LYS A 406 10.80 -3.68 1.61
N ALA A 407 11.96 -3.24 2.11
CA ALA A 407 13.25 -3.79 1.69
C ALA A 407 13.40 -5.27 2.05
N ALA A 408 13.02 -5.65 3.28
CA ALA A 408 13.03 -7.05 3.71
C ALA A 408 12.03 -7.90 2.90
N TYR A 409 10.82 -7.38 2.67
CA TYR A 409 9.81 -8.05 1.86
C TYR A 409 10.25 -8.28 0.40
N VAL A 410 10.85 -7.26 -0.23
CA VAL A 410 11.39 -7.32 -1.58
C VAL A 410 12.53 -8.34 -1.66
N PHE A 411 13.41 -8.37 -0.66
CA PHE A 411 14.48 -9.38 -0.58
C PHE A 411 13.91 -10.80 -0.40
N GLY A 412 12.88 -10.99 0.44
CA GLY A 412 12.20 -12.25 0.63
C GLY A 412 11.55 -12.77 -0.66
N THR A 413 10.84 -11.90 -1.39
CA THR A 413 10.21 -12.28 -2.68
C THR A 413 11.25 -12.58 -3.76
N ALA A 414 12.34 -11.83 -3.82
CA ALA A 414 13.48 -12.12 -4.71
C ALA A 414 14.11 -13.49 -4.40
N SER A 415 14.20 -13.83 -3.11
CA SER A 415 14.74 -15.11 -2.65
C SER A 415 13.87 -16.30 -3.06
N ILE A 416 12.54 -16.14 -3.13
CA ILE A 416 11.64 -17.17 -3.69
C ILE A 416 12.01 -17.44 -5.15
N VAL A 417 12.18 -16.39 -5.96
CA VAL A 417 12.56 -16.53 -7.38
C VAL A 417 13.91 -17.24 -7.53
N ALA A 418 14.82 -17.01 -6.58
CA ALA A 418 16.13 -17.63 -6.53
C ALA A 418 16.13 -19.07 -5.94
N GLY A 419 14.98 -19.55 -5.46
CA GLY A 419 14.84 -20.89 -4.86
C GLY A 419 15.20 -20.98 -3.38
N ASN A 420 15.44 -19.86 -2.68
CA ASN A 420 15.73 -19.81 -1.25
C ASN A 420 14.45 -19.48 -0.46
N TYR A 421 13.69 -20.49 -0.11
CA TYR A 421 12.34 -20.37 0.46
C TYR A 421 12.33 -20.11 1.98
N ASP A 422 13.42 -20.41 2.69
CA ASP A 422 13.60 -20.16 4.12
C ASP A 422 13.61 -18.68 4.46
N ILE A 423 14.17 -17.86 3.59
CA ILE A 423 14.23 -16.40 3.73
C ILE A 423 12.84 -15.79 3.78
N MET A 424 11.94 -16.20 2.85
CA MET A 424 10.58 -15.66 2.86
C MET A 424 9.77 -16.11 4.07
N ALA A 425 10.01 -17.33 4.58
CA ALA A 425 9.39 -17.78 5.83
C ALA A 425 9.79 -16.89 7.02
N ALA A 426 11.07 -16.51 7.12
CA ALA A 426 11.56 -15.60 8.16
C ALA A 426 11.01 -14.18 8.02
N VAL A 427 10.91 -13.66 6.81
CA VAL A 427 10.32 -12.34 6.53
C VAL A 427 8.84 -12.33 6.91
N MET A 428 8.08 -13.34 6.49
CA MET A 428 6.64 -13.38 6.75
C MET A 428 6.34 -13.48 8.24
N ILE A 429 7.04 -14.34 9.00
CA ILE A 429 6.83 -14.44 10.45
C ILE A 429 7.17 -13.13 11.15
N GLY A 430 8.20 -12.40 10.67
CA GLY A 430 8.60 -11.10 11.19
C GLY A 430 7.51 -10.05 11.06
N GLY A 431 6.78 -10.03 9.95
CA GLY A 431 5.68 -9.10 9.74
C GLY A 431 4.38 -9.50 10.43
N MET A 432 4.15 -10.79 10.69
CA MET A 432 2.97 -11.28 11.40
C MET A 432 3.07 -11.03 12.92
N THR A 433 4.26 -11.09 13.48
CA THR A 433 4.50 -11.08 14.93
C THR A 433 4.03 -9.78 15.61
N PRO A 434 4.35 -8.56 15.15
CA PRO A 434 3.96 -7.32 15.82
C PRO A 434 2.45 -7.16 16.02
N PRO A 435 1.61 -7.21 14.97
CA PRO A 435 0.19 -7.02 15.14
C PRO A 435 -0.47 -8.14 15.95
N CYS A 436 0.00 -9.40 15.83
CA CYS A 436 -0.51 -10.50 16.64
C CYS A 436 -0.16 -10.33 18.13
N ALA A 437 1.07 -9.95 18.43
CA ALA A 437 1.53 -9.75 19.81
C ALA A 437 0.82 -8.57 20.48
N ILE A 438 0.70 -7.45 19.78
CA ILE A 438 0.00 -6.25 20.27
C ILE A 438 -1.48 -6.58 20.51
N ALA A 439 -2.14 -7.29 19.60
CA ALA A 439 -3.53 -7.70 19.76
C ALA A 439 -3.72 -8.56 21.01
N LEU A 440 -2.84 -9.53 21.26
CA LEU A 440 -2.84 -10.31 22.49
C LEU A 440 -2.60 -9.43 23.73
N ALA A 441 -1.69 -8.46 23.64
CA ALA A 441 -1.43 -7.52 24.73
C ALA A 441 -2.67 -6.69 25.09
N THR A 442 -3.46 -6.23 24.12
CA THR A 442 -4.72 -5.48 24.37
C THR A 442 -5.77 -6.31 25.13
N LEU A 443 -5.75 -7.63 24.95
CA LEU A 443 -6.66 -8.55 25.65
C LEU A 443 -6.21 -8.83 27.10
N LEU A 444 -4.91 -9.00 27.30
CA LEU A 444 -4.34 -9.43 28.58
C LEU A 444 -4.05 -8.25 29.52
N PHE A 445 -3.58 -7.12 29.01
CA PHE A 445 -3.18 -5.94 29.78
C PHE A 445 -4.11 -4.76 29.55
N LYS A 446 -5.41 -4.95 29.83
CA LYS A 446 -6.46 -3.95 29.53
C LYS A 446 -6.17 -2.54 30.06
N ASN A 447 -5.45 -2.43 31.18
CA ASN A 447 -5.12 -1.16 31.83
C ASN A 447 -3.98 -0.38 31.16
N LYS A 448 -3.28 -1.00 30.19
CA LYS A 448 -2.17 -0.41 29.45
C LYS A 448 -2.58 0.18 28.10
N PHE A 449 -3.84 0.01 27.73
CA PHE A 449 -4.39 0.40 26.44
C PHE A 449 -5.65 1.22 26.58
N THR A 450 -5.82 2.23 25.78
CA THR A 450 -7.03 3.04 25.69
C THR A 450 -8.24 2.20 25.24
N LYS A 451 -9.45 2.69 25.43
CA LYS A 451 -10.66 1.99 24.99
C LYS A 451 -10.63 1.73 23.47
N GLN A 452 -10.20 2.72 22.68
CA GLN A 452 -10.10 2.61 21.22
C GLN A 452 -9.05 1.57 20.78
N GLU A 453 -7.87 1.54 21.40
CA GLU A 453 -6.85 0.53 21.12
C GLU A 453 -7.34 -0.89 21.42
N ARG A 454 -8.12 -1.07 22.50
CA ARG A 454 -8.71 -2.38 22.85
C ARG A 454 -9.77 -2.83 21.84
N GLU A 455 -10.60 -1.93 21.38
CA GLU A 455 -11.64 -2.21 20.36
C GLU A 455 -11.01 -2.55 18.98
N ALA A 456 -9.88 -1.97 18.66
CA ALA A 456 -9.11 -2.29 17.43
C ALA A 456 -8.30 -3.60 17.53
N GLY A 457 -8.08 -4.14 18.74
CA GLY A 457 -7.26 -5.33 18.97
C GLY A 457 -7.65 -6.55 18.12
N PRO A 458 -8.93 -6.99 18.06
CA PRO A 458 -9.35 -8.13 17.25
C PRO A 458 -9.08 -7.94 15.76
N THR A 459 -9.32 -6.74 15.22
CA THR A 459 -9.00 -6.41 13.82
C THR A 459 -7.50 -6.49 13.56
N ASN A 460 -6.70 -5.98 14.48
CA ASN A 460 -5.24 -6.05 14.41
C ASN A 460 -4.73 -7.51 14.42
N PHE A 461 -5.37 -8.39 15.19
CA PHE A 461 -5.05 -9.82 15.19
C PHE A 461 -5.28 -10.47 13.83
N ILE A 462 -6.44 -10.18 13.20
CA ILE A 462 -6.76 -10.68 11.85
C ILE A 462 -5.75 -10.14 10.83
N MET A 463 -5.41 -8.86 10.91
CA MET A 463 -4.39 -8.26 10.05
C MET A 463 -3.03 -8.95 10.21
N GLY A 464 -2.61 -9.22 11.44
CA GLY A 464 -1.38 -9.94 11.72
C GLY A 464 -1.37 -11.36 11.15
N LEU A 465 -2.46 -12.09 11.31
CA LEU A 465 -2.61 -13.42 10.72
C LEU A 465 -2.56 -13.39 9.18
N ALA A 466 -3.02 -12.31 8.56
CA ALA A 466 -2.97 -12.12 7.11
C ALA A 466 -1.63 -11.55 6.60
N PHE A 467 -0.62 -11.37 7.46
CA PHE A 467 0.67 -10.74 7.14
C PHE A 467 0.54 -9.25 6.77
N ILE A 468 -0.33 -8.52 7.46
CA ILE A 468 -0.51 -7.07 7.32
C ILE A 468 0.10 -6.40 8.57
N THR A 469 1.34 -5.96 8.47
CA THR A 469 2.13 -5.40 9.58
C THR A 469 1.62 -4.03 10.03
N GLU A 470 0.98 -3.29 9.12
CA GLU A 470 0.48 -1.93 9.32
C GLU A 470 -0.55 -1.82 10.45
N GLY A 471 -1.20 -2.91 10.83
CA GLY A 471 -2.10 -2.94 11.99
C GLY A 471 -1.43 -2.56 13.31
N ALA A 472 -0.12 -2.68 13.41
CA ALA A 472 0.65 -2.31 14.59
C ALA A 472 0.99 -0.80 14.67
N ILE A 473 0.83 -0.04 13.56
CA ILE A 473 1.24 1.38 13.47
C ILE A 473 0.57 2.27 14.53
N PRO A 474 -0.75 2.22 14.76
CA PRO A 474 -1.39 3.08 15.75
C PRO A 474 -0.80 2.94 17.15
N TYR A 475 -0.45 1.71 17.53
CA TYR A 475 0.15 1.40 18.83
C TYR A 475 1.62 1.85 18.91
N ALA A 476 2.37 1.68 17.81
CA ALA A 476 3.73 2.17 17.71
C ALA A 476 3.80 3.69 17.74
N ALA A 477 2.83 4.37 17.12
CA ALA A 477 2.74 5.84 17.12
C ALA A 477 2.42 6.41 18.51
N SER A 478 1.63 5.69 19.32
CA SER A 478 1.27 6.11 20.69
C SER A 478 2.42 5.97 21.69
N ASP A 479 3.33 5.00 21.49
CA ASP A 479 4.50 4.76 22.36
C ASP A 479 5.66 4.16 21.57
N PRO A 480 6.34 4.96 20.72
CA PRO A 480 7.35 4.45 19.79
C PRO A 480 8.58 3.88 20.49
N LEU A 481 8.96 4.45 21.65
CA LEU A 481 10.18 4.06 22.36
C LEU A 481 10.10 2.68 23.01
N HIS A 482 8.92 2.21 23.35
CA HIS A 482 8.73 0.88 23.92
C HIS A 482 8.21 -0.14 22.89
N VAL A 483 7.27 0.27 22.03
CA VAL A 483 6.63 -0.64 21.09
C VAL A 483 7.57 -1.04 19.95
N ILE A 484 8.26 -0.08 19.32
CA ILE A 484 9.12 -0.40 18.16
C ILE A 484 10.29 -1.32 18.53
N PRO A 485 11.11 -1.04 19.57
CA PRO A 485 12.20 -1.93 19.93
C PRO A 485 11.72 -3.32 20.34
N ALA A 486 10.60 -3.40 21.07
CA ALA A 486 10.00 -4.66 21.43
C ALA A 486 9.59 -5.45 20.17
N CYS A 487 8.89 -4.80 19.21
CA CYS A 487 8.49 -5.43 17.95
C CYS A 487 9.70 -5.92 17.14
N VAL A 488 10.77 -5.12 17.05
CA VAL A 488 11.99 -5.47 16.31
C VAL A 488 12.67 -6.72 16.92
N ILE A 489 12.83 -6.74 18.24
CA ILE A 489 13.45 -7.89 18.93
C ILE A 489 12.57 -9.13 18.81
N GLY A 490 11.26 -8.99 19.06
CA GLY A 490 10.32 -10.08 18.94
C GLY A 490 10.28 -10.67 17.53
N SER A 491 10.11 -9.84 16.52
CA SER A 491 10.14 -10.27 15.12
C SER A 491 11.47 -10.93 14.75
N GLY A 492 12.59 -10.34 15.19
CA GLY A 492 13.91 -10.92 14.98
C GLY A 492 14.05 -12.33 15.57
N ILE A 493 13.60 -12.53 16.81
CA ILE A 493 13.60 -13.85 17.46
C ILE A 493 12.72 -14.83 16.68
N ALA A 494 11.53 -14.41 16.23
CA ALA A 494 10.64 -15.25 15.43
C ALA A 494 11.30 -15.69 14.12
N GLY A 495 11.97 -14.77 13.42
CA GLY A 495 12.72 -15.08 12.20
C GLY A 495 13.90 -16.01 12.43
N ALA A 496 14.64 -15.81 13.51
CA ALA A 496 15.73 -16.70 13.94
C ALA A 496 15.20 -18.11 14.24
N MET A 497 14.07 -18.24 14.94
CA MET A 497 13.41 -19.52 15.20
C MET A 497 12.93 -20.19 13.91
N SER A 498 12.32 -19.43 12.99
CA SER A 498 11.91 -19.95 11.68
C SER A 498 13.07 -20.57 10.91
N MET A 499 14.22 -19.88 10.87
CA MET A 499 15.45 -20.40 10.25
C MET A 499 16.01 -21.61 11.00
N ALA A 500 16.04 -21.57 12.34
CA ALA A 500 16.54 -22.68 13.16
C ALA A 500 15.70 -23.94 12.99
N PHE A 501 14.40 -23.82 12.82
CA PHE A 501 13.47 -24.92 12.58
C PHE A 501 13.42 -25.38 11.12
N GLY A 502 14.15 -24.72 10.22
CA GLY A 502 14.16 -25.02 8.79
C GLY A 502 12.81 -24.76 8.11
N CYS A 503 12.04 -23.80 8.61
CA CYS A 503 10.77 -23.42 7.97
C CYS A 503 11.05 -22.85 6.58
N THR A 504 10.23 -23.26 5.59
CA THR A 504 10.31 -22.78 4.21
C THR A 504 8.96 -22.33 3.73
N LEU A 505 8.92 -21.34 2.84
CA LEU A 505 7.69 -20.81 2.29
C LEU A 505 7.87 -20.39 0.84
N MET A 506 7.10 -21.03 -0.04
CA MET A 506 7.09 -20.73 -1.48
C MET A 506 6.11 -19.62 -1.85
N ALA A 507 5.18 -19.27 -0.94
CA ALA A 507 4.22 -18.20 -1.18
C ALA A 507 4.78 -16.85 -0.70
N PRO A 508 4.69 -15.79 -1.50
CA PRO A 508 5.23 -14.49 -1.13
C PRO A 508 4.34 -13.71 -0.16
N HIS A 509 3.08 -14.11 0.00
CA HIS A 509 2.09 -13.48 0.87
C HIS A 509 1.04 -14.50 1.31
N GLY A 510 0.20 -14.10 2.30
CA GLY A 510 -0.93 -14.91 2.76
C GLY A 510 -0.92 -15.24 4.25
N GLY A 511 0.17 -15.01 4.96
CA GLY A 511 0.25 -15.20 6.42
C GLY A 511 -0.10 -16.63 6.84
N ILE A 512 -1.00 -16.77 7.82
CA ILE A 512 -1.43 -18.07 8.33
C ILE A 512 -2.18 -18.92 7.29
N PHE A 513 -2.81 -18.27 6.30
CA PHE A 513 -3.58 -18.99 5.27
C PHE A 513 -2.71 -19.87 4.38
N VAL A 514 -1.42 -19.58 4.30
CA VAL A 514 -0.44 -20.40 3.56
C VAL A 514 0.34 -21.38 4.45
N ALA A 515 0.01 -21.46 5.75
CA ALA A 515 0.63 -22.41 6.67
C ALA A 515 0.59 -23.88 6.20
N PRO A 516 -0.49 -24.37 5.56
CA PRO A 516 -0.53 -25.75 5.07
C PRO A 516 0.51 -26.07 3.98
N VAL A 517 1.05 -25.05 3.31
CA VAL A 517 2.05 -25.21 2.24
C VAL A 517 3.46 -24.78 2.68
N MET A 518 3.63 -24.51 3.96
CA MET A 518 4.94 -24.25 4.56
C MET A 518 5.68 -25.54 4.86
N GLY A 519 6.99 -25.51 4.70
CA GLY A 519 7.85 -26.51 5.33
C GLY A 519 7.82 -26.32 6.85
N HIS A 520 7.55 -27.38 7.60
CA HIS A 520 7.44 -27.38 9.06
C HIS A 520 6.39 -26.41 9.65
N PRO A 521 5.11 -26.48 9.23
CA PRO A 521 4.09 -25.51 9.61
C PRO A 521 3.83 -25.48 11.12
N VAL A 522 3.91 -26.60 11.81
CA VAL A 522 3.72 -26.67 13.27
C VAL A 522 4.80 -25.87 14.00
N MET A 523 6.07 -26.01 13.59
CA MET A 523 7.18 -25.25 14.17
C MET A 523 7.08 -23.76 13.89
N TYR A 524 6.57 -23.40 12.72
CA TYR A 524 6.28 -22.02 12.36
C TYR A 524 5.22 -21.39 13.27
N ILE A 525 4.11 -22.08 13.51
CA ILE A 525 3.05 -21.64 14.41
C ILE A 525 3.56 -21.55 15.86
N ILE A 526 4.36 -22.52 16.31
CA ILE A 526 5.01 -22.49 17.64
C ILE A 526 5.89 -21.23 17.77
N ALA A 527 6.66 -20.88 16.74
CA ALA A 527 7.49 -19.69 16.76
C ALA A 527 6.65 -18.41 16.87
N ILE A 528 5.53 -18.29 16.14
CA ILE A 528 4.61 -17.15 16.25
C ILE A 528 4.06 -17.04 17.68
N ILE A 529 3.54 -18.13 18.24
CA ILE A 529 2.90 -18.14 19.56
C ILE A 529 3.94 -17.83 20.66
N ALA A 530 5.09 -18.51 20.64
CA ALA A 530 6.14 -18.34 21.65
C ALA A 530 6.65 -16.89 21.67
N VAL A 531 6.88 -16.30 20.49
CA VAL A 531 7.37 -14.94 20.41
C VAL A 531 6.29 -13.92 20.72
N SER A 532 5.05 -14.13 20.27
CA SER A 532 3.93 -13.27 20.65
C SER A 532 3.75 -13.23 22.16
N TYR A 533 3.93 -14.36 22.85
CA TYR A 533 3.88 -14.44 24.32
C TYR A 533 5.05 -13.74 25.01
N THR A 534 6.29 -13.93 24.54
CA THR A 534 7.47 -13.23 25.11
C THR A 534 7.42 -11.73 24.87
N HIS A 535 6.86 -11.31 23.76
CA HIS A 535 6.64 -9.91 23.41
C HIS A 535 5.60 -9.22 24.32
N LEU A 536 4.65 -9.96 24.85
CA LEU A 536 3.68 -9.47 25.85
C LEU A 536 4.36 -8.85 27.08
N ARG A 537 5.46 -9.43 27.57
CA ARG A 537 6.21 -8.89 28.72
C ARG A 537 6.83 -7.53 28.45
N ALA A 538 7.23 -7.26 27.22
CA ALA A 538 7.75 -5.94 26.85
C ALA A 538 6.66 -4.86 26.91
N HIS A 539 5.40 -5.19 26.62
CA HIS A 539 4.26 -4.28 26.76
C HIS A 539 3.80 -4.11 28.23
N GLU A 540 4.21 -4.99 29.12
CA GLU A 540 3.97 -4.83 30.57
C GLU A 540 4.70 -3.61 31.14
N THR A 541 5.84 -3.21 30.53
CA THR A 541 6.62 -2.03 30.93
C THR A 541 6.04 -0.71 30.41
N ARG A 542 5.04 -0.73 29.52
CA ARG A 542 4.33 0.46 29.04
C ARG A 542 3.67 1.18 30.23
N GLY A 543 3.78 2.51 30.29
CA GLY A 543 3.12 3.31 31.34
C GLY A 543 1.61 3.09 31.37
N ASN A 544 0.96 3.22 32.56
CA ASN A 544 -0.49 3.17 32.64
C ASN A 544 -1.09 4.38 31.91
N LEU A 545 -1.89 4.13 30.88
CA LEU A 545 -2.56 5.15 30.06
C LEU A 545 -4.00 5.43 30.52
N VAL A 546 -4.43 4.83 31.64
CA VAL A 546 -5.76 5.04 32.25
C VAL A 546 -5.59 5.70 33.61
#